data_f94baa7f379ce872d8e55ace204abe24
#
_entry.id   f94baa7f379ce872d8e55ace204abe24
#
_cell.length_a   1.000
_cell.length_b   1.000
_cell.length_c   1.000
_cell.angle_alpha   90.00
_cell.angle_beta   90.00
_cell.angle_gamma   90.00
#
_symmetry.space_group_name_H-M   'P 1'
#
loop_
_entity.id
_entity.type
_entity.pdbx_description
1 polymer ?
#
loop_
_entity_poly.entity_id
_entity_poly.type
_entity_poly.pdbx_seq_one_letter_code
_entity_poly.pdbx_strand_id
1 'polypeptide(L)'
;MNEETMRKVARFINETERELRTVFDRIEEIEYVNQERVLNAFCSEKVSARHFAQTAGYGYDDIGRDTLDRVFAKSLFCEDALVRPTFASGTHAIFTALAGLLESGDVMLAVSGRPYDTLETAIGLDDNPQPNSLIRNGVIYEQVDLNQDGSFDLNGIETALNRLENVKVVYVQRSRGYAWREAIAPESMKPVFDAVKRIKNDAIIVVDNCYGEFTLETEPSSFGADIIIGSLIKNPGGGIAPTGGYIAGRGDLIERIAARLTVPGTGREVGSYAAGYTQFYQGLFLAPHVTAQALKTAVLFARVFERLKLTTMPASNSVRSDIVQALRFNTAQDLVEFCRAIQAASPVDGYVVPEPWDMPGYNDQVIMAAGTFIQGASIELSADGPIREPYTAYIQGGLTYSHGKIAVSRVIHSMIRNGSVRF
;
A
#
# COMPACT_ATOMS: atom_id res chain seq x y z
N MET A 1 -2.12 36.66 6.40
CA MET A 1 -3.19 36.54 5.37
C MET A 1 -4.43 37.24 5.90
N ASN A 2 -5.16 37.98 5.06
CA ASN A 2 -6.34 38.68 5.51
C ASN A 2 -7.58 37.75 5.61
N GLU A 3 -8.58 38.16 6.38
CA GLU A 3 -9.80 37.39 6.63
C GLU A 3 -10.59 37.10 5.35
N GLU A 4 -10.54 38.01 4.38
CA GLU A 4 -11.20 37.85 3.08
C GLU A 4 -10.63 36.66 2.28
N THR A 5 -9.30 36.51 2.23
CA THR A 5 -8.63 35.37 1.57
C THR A 5 -9.00 34.06 2.24
N MET A 6 -9.05 34.02 3.57
CA MET A 6 -9.46 32.83 4.31
C MET A 6 -10.91 32.41 3.97
N ARG A 7 -11.83 33.37 3.88
CA ARG A 7 -13.22 33.12 3.47
C ARG A 7 -13.33 32.63 2.03
N LYS A 8 -12.54 33.19 1.10
CA LYS A 8 -12.49 32.74 -0.31
C LYS A 8 -12.02 31.29 -0.41
N VAL A 9 -10.94 30.94 0.26
CA VAL A 9 -10.43 29.54 0.27
C VAL A 9 -11.46 28.58 0.86
N ALA A 10 -12.07 28.92 2.00
CA ALA A 10 -13.08 28.08 2.61
C ALA A 10 -14.29 27.86 1.68
N ARG A 11 -14.76 28.91 1.01
CA ARG A 11 -15.84 28.81 0.02
C ARG A 11 -15.44 27.89 -1.14
N PHE A 12 -14.25 28.07 -1.70
CA PHE A 12 -13.74 27.27 -2.82
C PHE A 12 -13.67 25.80 -2.49
N ILE A 13 -13.16 25.44 -1.30
CA ILE A 13 -13.11 24.05 -0.84
C ILE A 13 -14.52 23.47 -0.65
N ASN A 14 -15.44 24.20 -0.03
CA ASN A 14 -16.80 23.73 0.18
C ASN A 14 -17.58 23.56 -1.15
N GLU A 15 -17.34 24.41 -2.14
CA GLU A 15 -17.90 24.24 -3.49
C GLU A 15 -17.31 23.00 -4.17
N THR A 16 -15.99 22.83 -4.10
CA THR A 16 -15.29 21.64 -4.64
C THR A 16 -15.81 20.34 -4.02
N GLU A 17 -16.01 20.32 -2.72
CA GLU A 17 -16.56 19.15 -2.01
C GLU A 17 -17.97 18.78 -2.49
N ARG A 18 -18.83 19.78 -2.75
CA ARG A 18 -20.17 19.52 -3.27
C ARG A 18 -20.16 18.86 -4.64
N GLU A 19 -19.19 19.18 -5.49
CA GLU A 19 -19.01 18.55 -6.80
C GLU A 19 -18.63 17.05 -6.69
N LEU A 20 -18.09 16.63 -5.55
CA LEU A 20 -17.61 15.29 -5.29
C LEU A 20 -18.63 14.35 -4.64
N ARG A 21 -19.88 14.83 -4.40
CA ARG A 21 -20.86 14.05 -3.63
C ARG A 21 -21.06 12.63 -4.18
N THR A 22 -21.27 12.49 -5.48
CA THR A 22 -21.46 11.18 -6.12
C THR A 22 -20.23 10.25 -5.98
N VAL A 23 -19.01 10.82 -6.02
CA VAL A 23 -17.78 10.05 -5.82
C VAL A 23 -17.67 9.59 -4.36
N PHE A 24 -18.04 10.45 -3.42
CA PHE A 24 -18.05 10.11 -2.01
C PHE A 24 -19.09 9.06 -1.66
N ASP A 25 -20.31 9.17 -2.23
CA ASP A 25 -21.36 8.15 -2.07
C ASP A 25 -20.87 6.76 -2.50
N ARG A 26 -20.18 6.67 -3.65
CA ARG A 26 -19.59 5.42 -4.12
C ARG A 26 -18.50 4.88 -3.17
N ILE A 27 -17.66 5.76 -2.61
CA ILE A 27 -16.64 5.33 -1.63
C ILE A 27 -17.32 4.80 -0.36
N GLU A 28 -18.42 5.42 0.08
CA GLU A 28 -19.20 4.98 1.24
C GLU A 28 -19.89 3.62 0.99
N GLU A 29 -20.35 3.36 -0.23
CA GLU A 29 -20.89 2.04 -0.61
C GLU A 29 -19.82 0.96 -0.53
N ILE A 30 -18.61 1.22 -1.06
CA ILE A 30 -17.46 0.29 -0.97
C ILE A 30 -17.06 0.08 0.50
N GLU A 31 -17.02 1.14 1.32
CA GLU A 31 -16.77 1.06 2.74
C GLU A 31 -17.76 0.10 3.42
N TYR A 32 -19.06 0.26 3.15
CA TYR A 32 -20.11 -0.55 3.74
C TYR A 32 -19.92 -2.05 3.42
N VAL A 33 -19.69 -2.40 2.14
CA VAL A 33 -19.48 -3.79 1.71
C VAL A 33 -18.25 -4.41 2.38
N ASN A 34 -17.15 -3.65 2.43
CA ASN A 34 -15.91 -4.10 3.07
C ASN A 34 -16.10 -4.24 4.59
N GLN A 35 -16.82 -3.32 5.24
CA GLN A 35 -17.09 -3.38 6.67
C GLN A 35 -17.94 -4.59 7.04
N GLU A 36 -18.97 -4.90 6.23
CA GLU A 36 -19.79 -6.08 6.41
C GLU A 36 -18.95 -7.37 6.28
N ARG A 37 -18.08 -7.44 5.28
CA ARG A 37 -17.16 -8.57 5.08
C ARG A 37 -16.23 -8.77 6.29
N VAL A 38 -15.60 -7.72 6.77
CA VAL A 38 -14.74 -7.78 7.96
C VAL A 38 -15.53 -8.20 9.18
N LEU A 39 -16.71 -7.61 9.44
CA LEU A 39 -17.57 -8.00 10.56
C LEU A 39 -17.97 -9.48 10.48
N ASN A 40 -18.33 -9.97 9.31
CA ASN A 40 -18.67 -11.39 9.08
C ASN A 40 -17.47 -12.32 9.35
N ALA A 41 -16.23 -11.92 9.03
CA ALA A 41 -15.03 -12.65 9.37
C ALA A 41 -14.86 -12.77 10.90
N PHE A 42 -15.02 -11.65 11.63
CA PHE A 42 -14.98 -11.64 13.10
C PHE A 42 -16.04 -12.56 13.72
N CYS A 43 -17.29 -12.47 13.26
CA CYS A 43 -18.39 -13.28 13.76
C CYS A 43 -18.17 -14.78 13.49
N SER A 44 -17.76 -15.13 12.27
CA SER A 44 -17.55 -16.53 11.88
C SER A 44 -16.40 -17.19 12.65
N GLU A 45 -15.33 -16.43 12.98
CA GLU A 45 -14.21 -16.88 13.81
C GLU A 45 -14.47 -16.75 15.31
N LYS A 46 -15.67 -16.28 15.70
CA LYS A 46 -16.10 -16.14 17.10
C LYS A 46 -15.10 -15.33 17.93
N VAL A 47 -14.60 -14.23 17.37
CA VAL A 47 -13.65 -13.36 18.07
C VAL A 47 -14.21 -12.94 19.41
N SER A 48 -13.42 -13.09 20.47
CA SER A 48 -13.79 -12.77 21.85
C SER A 48 -12.61 -12.18 22.61
N ALA A 49 -12.85 -11.58 23.76
CA ALA A 49 -11.82 -10.87 24.53
C ALA A 49 -10.58 -11.74 24.87
N ARG A 50 -10.71 -13.07 24.95
CA ARG A 50 -9.58 -13.99 25.18
C ARG A 50 -8.53 -13.95 24.06
N HIS A 51 -8.92 -13.61 22.82
CA HIS A 51 -8.01 -13.50 21.67
C HIS A 51 -7.11 -12.27 21.74
N PHE A 52 -7.36 -11.36 22.67
CA PHE A 52 -6.57 -10.15 22.87
C PHE A 52 -5.46 -10.35 23.92
N ALA A 53 -5.41 -11.51 24.55
CA ALA A 53 -4.45 -11.80 25.60
C ALA A 53 -3.00 -11.76 25.08
N GLN A 54 -2.11 -11.41 25.98
CA GLN A 54 -0.67 -11.45 25.75
C GLN A 54 -0.15 -12.88 25.83
N THR A 55 0.87 -13.20 25.07
CA THR A 55 1.59 -14.47 25.14
C THR A 55 3.08 -14.24 25.29
N ALA A 56 3.80 -15.22 25.81
CA ALA A 56 5.23 -15.16 26.06
C ALA A 56 5.92 -16.49 25.70
N GLY A 57 7.24 -16.46 25.60
CA GLY A 57 8.04 -17.63 25.25
C GLY A 57 7.79 -18.11 23.83
N TYR A 58 7.60 -19.39 23.62
CA TYR A 58 7.36 -19.97 22.29
C TYR A 58 6.00 -19.58 21.70
N GLY A 59 4.99 -19.32 22.54
CA GLY A 59 3.64 -18.99 22.07
C GLY A 59 2.96 -20.14 21.34
N TYR A 60 3.17 -21.38 21.76
CA TYR A 60 2.39 -22.52 21.25
C TYR A 60 0.89 -22.34 21.57
N ASP A 61 0.03 -22.73 20.63
CA ASP A 61 -1.42 -22.62 20.76
C ASP A 61 -1.89 -21.17 21.06
N ASP A 62 -1.21 -20.17 20.52
CA ASP A 62 -1.60 -18.76 20.68
C ASP A 62 -2.91 -18.49 19.92
N ILE A 63 -4.02 -18.61 20.65
CA ILE A 63 -5.37 -18.43 20.09
C ILE A 63 -5.60 -17.04 19.52
N GLY A 64 -4.90 -16.00 20.00
CA GLY A 64 -4.98 -14.63 19.50
C GLY A 64 -4.35 -14.53 18.12
N ARG A 65 -3.12 -15.02 17.97
CA ARG A 65 -2.38 -15.10 16.72
C ARG A 65 -3.16 -15.92 15.68
N ASP A 66 -3.51 -17.14 16.03
CA ASP A 66 -4.08 -18.10 15.08
C ASP A 66 -5.48 -17.68 14.61
N THR A 67 -6.26 -17.03 15.49
CA THR A 67 -7.57 -16.47 15.09
C THR A 67 -7.40 -15.23 14.25
N LEU A 68 -6.40 -14.38 14.53
CA LEU A 68 -6.10 -13.20 13.72
C LEU A 68 -5.76 -13.59 12.26
N ASP A 69 -4.96 -14.64 12.08
CA ASP A 69 -4.64 -15.20 10.75
C ASP A 69 -5.92 -15.55 9.98
N ARG A 70 -6.85 -16.30 10.61
CA ARG A 70 -8.11 -16.71 9.97
C ARG A 70 -9.06 -15.52 9.68
N VAL A 71 -9.12 -14.53 10.55
CA VAL A 71 -9.94 -13.32 10.34
C VAL A 71 -9.39 -12.51 9.15
N PHE A 72 -8.07 -12.35 9.04
CA PHE A 72 -7.44 -11.70 7.89
C PHE A 72 -7.68 -12.48 6.61
N ALA A 73 -7.47 -13.80 6.61
CA ALA A 73 -7.72 -14.64 5.44
C ALA A 73 -9.14 -14.43 4.89
N LYS A 74 -10.16 -14.53 5.75
CA LYS A 74 -11.57 -14.31 5.35
C LYS A 74 -11.84 -12.88 4.88
N SER A 75 -11.26 -11.89 5.55
CA SER A 75 -11.43 -10.48 5.18
C SER A 75 -10.84 -10.15 3.80
N LEU A 76 -9.88 -10.94 3.33
CA LEU A 76 -9.15 -10.74 2.07
C LEU A 76 -9.43 -11.84 1.03
N PHE A 77 -10.50 -12.66 1.20
CA PHE A 77 -10.89 -13.75 0.30
C PHE A 77 -9.79 -14.80 0.09
N CYS A 78 -9.04 -15.13 1.14
CA CYS A 78 -7.96 -16.11 1.13
C CYS A 78 -8.33 -17.36 1.96
N GLU A 79 -7.63 -18.46 1.68
CA GLU A 79 -7.79 -19.71 2.45
C GLU A 79 -7.14 -19.60 3.83
N ASP A 80 -5.94 -18.99 3.88
CA ASP A 80 -5.14 -18.89 5.08
C ASP A 80 -4.28 -17.61 5.08
N ALA A 81 -3.66 -17.28 6.23
CA ALA A 81 -2.77 -16.12 6.33
C ALA A 81 -1.70 -16.31 7.42
N LEU A 82 -0.65 -15.49 7.32
CA LEU A 82 0.34 -15.22 8.36
C LEU A 82 0.29 -13.71 8.67
N VAL A 83 -0.29 -13.36 9.80
CA VAL A 83 -0.37 -11.97 10.27
C VAL A 83 0.56 -11.82 11.47
N ARG A 84 1.68 -11.13 11.27
CA ARG A 84 2.73 -11.12 12.31
C ARG A 84 3.17 -9.69 12.64
N PRO A 85 3.07 -9.31 13.92
CA PRO A 85 3.66 -8.08 14.43
C PRO A 85 5.18 -8.02 14.25
N THR A 86 5.82 -9.18 14.14
CA THR A 86 7.28 -9.32 14.00
C THR A 86 7.81 -9.07 12.60
N PHE A 87 6.97 -8.94 11.59
CA PHE A 87 7.41 -8.36 10.32
C PHE A 87 7.81 -6.90 10.54
N ALA A 88 9.08 -6.58 10.34
CA ALA A 88 9.60 -5.23 10.56
C ALA A 88 9.05 -4.19 9.56
N SER A 89 8.53 -4.66 8.42
CA SER A 89 7.96 -3.82 7.35
C SER A 89 7.19 -4.66 6.35
N GLY A 90 6.46 -4.01 5.43
CA GLY A 90 5.87 -4.67 4.26
C GLY A 90 6.92 -5.35 3.38
N THR A 91 8.07 -4.69 3.15
CA THR A 91 9.21 -5.27 2.41
C THR A 91 9.72 -6.56 3.06
N HIS A 92 9.78 -6.60 4.40
CA HIS A 92 10.15 -7.83 5.12
C HIS A 92 9.14 -8.96 4.89
N ALA A 93 7.84 -8.67 4.90
CA ALA A 93 6.81 -9.67 4.60
C ALA A 93 6.93 -10.18 3.16
N ILE A 94 7.10 -9.27 2.18
CA ILE A 94 7.28 -9.64 0.76
C ILE A 94 8.54 -10.48 0.56
N PHE A 95 9.67 -10.04 1.12
CA PHE A 95 10.93 -10.79 1.02
C PHE A 95 10.82 -12.19 1.66
N THR A 96 10.18 -12.29 2.83
CA THR A 96 9.96 -13.58 3.50
C THR A 96 9.14 -14.52 2.62
N ALA A 97 8.07 -14.03 1.99
CA ALA A 97 7.26 -14.83 1.08
C ALA A 97 8.07 -15.28 -0.15
N LEU A 98 8.75 -14.34 -0.82
CA LEU A 98 9.56 -14.66 -1.99
C LEU A 98 10.67 -15.67 -1.66
N ALA A 99 11.42 -15.46 -0.57
CA ALA A 99 12.48 -16.36 -0.12
C ALA A 99 11.97 -17.70 0.40
N GLY A 100 10.70 -17.81 0.79
CA GLY A 100 10.05 -19.07 1.14
C GLY A 100 9.51 -19.83 -0.07
N LEU A 101 9.26 -19.15 -1.18
CA LEU A 101 8.69 -19.74 -2.39
C LEU A 101 9.73 -20.03 -3.49
N LEU A 102 10.88 -19.37 -3.46
CA LEU A 102 11.93 -19.45 -4.48
C LEU A 102 13.15 -20.23 -3.98
N GLU A 103 13.70 -21.04 -4.84
CA GLU A 103 14.93 -21.78 -4.65
C GLU A 103 15.98 -21.37 -5.70
N SER A 104 17.23 -21.80 -5.52
CA SER A 104 18.30 -21.56 -6.50
C SER A 104 17.94 -22.16 -7.86
N GLY A 105 18.01 -21.37 -8.92
CA GLY A 105 17.64 -21.75 -10.29
C GLY A 105 16.18 -21.44 -10.66
N ASP A 106 15.33 -21.05 -9.68
CA ASP A 106 13.97 -20.59 -9.97
C ASP A 106 13.98 -19.19 -10.59
N VAL A 107 13.00 -18.95 -11.47
CA VAL A 107 12.78 -17.63 -12.08
C VAL A 107 11.64 -16.90 -11.36
N MET A 108 11.92 -15.68 -10.91
CA MET A 108 10.93 -14.67 -10.52
C MET A 108 10.68 -13.76 -11.72
N LEU A 109 9.47 -13.79 -12.28
CA LEU A 109 9.03 -12.91 -13.37
C LEU A 109 8.16 -11.78 -12.84
N ALA A 110 8.68 -10.54 -12.79
CA ALA A 110 7.89 -9.36 -12.49
C ALA A 110 7.12 -8.91 -13.74
N VAL A 111 5.80 -8.76 -13.65
CA VAL A 111 4.94 -8.45 -14.83
C VAL A 111 4.26 -7.07 -14.74
N SER A 112 4.58 -6.30 -13.74
CA SER A 112 4.13 -4.90 -13.57
C SER A 112 5.30 -3.90 -13.67
N GLY A 113 6.37 -4.29 -14.33
CA GLY A 113 7.62 -3.56 -14.40
C GLY A 113 8.51 -3.75 -13.18
N ARG A 114 9.49 -2.87 -13.07
CA ARG A 114 10.50 -2.91 -12.00
C ARG A 114 9.85 -2.69 -10.64
N PRO A 115 10.18 -3.47 -9.60
CA PRO A 115 9.69 -3.28 -8.23
C PRO A 115 10.13 -1.93 -7.65
N TYR A 116 9.54 -1.54 -6.50
CA TYR A 116 9.95 -0.32 -5.79
C TYR A 116 11.34 -0.46 -5.16
N ASP A 117 12.02 0.68 -4.94
CA ASP A 117 13.45 0.78 -4.65
C ASP A 117 13.96 -0.16 -3.54
N THR A 118 13.30 -0.20 -2.38
CA THR A 118 13.76 -1.06 -1.27
C THR A 118 13.56 -2.57 -1.54
N LEU A 119 12.60 -2.95 -2.39
CA LEU A 119 12.44 -4.33 -2.83
C LEU A 119 13.45 -4.70 -3.90
N GLU A 120 13.83 -3.75 -4.77
CA GLU A 120 14.93 -3.94 -5.74
C GLU A 120 16.22 -4.38 -5.04
N THR A 121 16.60 -3.66 -3.98
CA THR A 121 17.77 -4.01 -3.17
C THR A 121 17.64 -5.40 -2.52
N ALA A 122 16.46 -5.76 -2.02
CA ALA A 122 16.22 -7.08 -1.44
C ALA A 122 16.26 -8.22 -2.48
N ILE A 123 15.80 -7.96 -3.70
CA ILE A 123 15.94 -8.89 -4.83
C ILE A 123 17.41 -8.97 -5.25
N GLY A 124 18.14 -7.86 -5.23
CA GLY A 124 19.55 -7.76 -5.63
C GLY A 124 19.73 -7.19 -7.03
N LEU A 125 18.88 -6.22 -7.43
CA LEU A 125 18.93 -5.57 -8.74
C LEU A 125 19.92 -4.41 -8.80
N ASP A 126 20.58 -4.09 -7.69
CA ASP A 126 21.64 -3.09 -7.62
C ASP A 126 22.93 -3.60 -8.32
N ASP A 127 23.81 -2.69 -8.74
CA ASP A 127 25.10 -3.01 -9.36
C ASP A 127 25.98 -3.90 -8.47
N ASN A 128 25.81 -3.82 -7.15
CA ASN A 128 26.49 -4.67 -6.17
C ASN A 128 25.46 -5.30 -5.22
N PRO A 129 24.83 -6.42 -5.61
CA PRO A 129 23.79 -7.07 -4.83
C PRO A 129 24.24 -7.41 -3.42
N GLN A 130 23.42 -7.05 -2.44
CA GLN A 130 23.69 -7.30 -1.03
C GLN A 130 23.77 -8.80 -0.72
N PRO A 131 24.56 -9.21 0.28
CA PRO A 131 24.53 -10.59 0.78
C PRO A 131 23.11 -11.01 1.16
N ASN A 132 22.76 -12.26 0.87
CA ASN A 132 21.42 -12.84 1.12
C ASN A 132 20.26 -12.25 0.29
N SER A 133 20.51 -11.37 -0.68
CA SER A 133 19.50 -11.01 -1.68
C SER A 133 19.09 -12.24 -2.51
N LEU A 134 17.91 -12.21 -3.14
CA LEU A 134 17.39 -13.35 -3.90
C LEU A 134 18.36 -13.79 -5.01
N ILE A 135 18.92 -12.84 -5.77
CA ILE A 135 19.89 -13.13 -6.84
C ILE A 135 21.17 -13.75 -6.28
N ARG A 136 21.67 -13.28 -5.14
CA ARG A 136 22.86 -13.88 -4.49
C ARG A 136 22.60 -15.32 -4.02
N ASN A 137 21.34 -15.66 -3.73
CA ASN A 137 20.91 -17.01 -3.39
C ASN A 137 20.58 -17.87 -4.63
N GLY A 138 20.86 -17.38 -5.83
CA GLY A 138 20.73 -18.13 -7.09
C GLY A 138 19.37 -17.99 -7.78
N VAL A 139 18.47 -17.11 -7.31
CA VAL A 139 17.22 -16.80 -8.00
C VAL A 139 17.52 -15.98 -9.26
N ILE A 140 16.82 -16.27 -10.34
CA ILE A 140 16.90 -15.52 -11.61
C ILE A 140 15.74 -14.51 -11.63
N TYR A 141 16.06 -13.25 -11.88
CA TYR A 141 15.05 -12.19 -12.03
C TYR A 141 14.87 -11.82 -13.50
N GLU A 142 13.60 -11.75 -13.91
CA GLU A 142 13.18 -11.25 -15.22
C GLU A 142 11.98 -10.31 -15.03
N GLN A 143 11.79 -9.38 -15.98
CA GLN A 143 10.63 -8.47 -15.93
C GLN A 143 10.01 -8.25 -17.30
N VAL A 144 8.73 -7.91 -17.28
CA VAL A 144 7.97 -7.34 -18.38
C VAL A 144 7.36 -6.03 -17.88
N ASP A 145 7.64 -4.95 -18.60
CA ASP A 145 7.13 -3.63 -18.25
C ASP A 145 5.65 -3.50 -18.64
N LEU A 146 4.97 -2.57 -18.00
CA LEU A 146 3.62 -2.18 -18.42
C LEU A 146 3.67 -1.39 -19.74
N ASN A 147 2.59 -1.42 -20.49
CA ASN A 147 2.39 -0.53 -21.62
C ASN A 147 2.42 0.95 -21.21
N GLN A 148 2.57 1.85 -22.17
CA GLN A 148 2.62 3.30 -21.90
C GLN A 148 1.35 3.85 -21.23
N ASP A 149 0.21 3.19 -21.42
CA ASP A 149 -1.07 3.53 -20.77
C ASP A 149 -1.23 2.94 -19.37
N GLY A 150 -0.25 2.19 -18.88
CA GLY A 150 -0.25 1.53 -17.58
C GLY A 150 -0.95 0.17 -17.57
N SER A 151 -1.42 -0.34 -18.71
CA SER A 151 -1.97 -1.70 -18.85
C SER A 151 -0.87 -2.76 -18.92
N PHE A 152 -1.22 -4.02 -18.63
CA PHE A 152 -0.28 -5.13 -18.80
C PHE A 152 0.04 -5.39 -20.27
N ASP A 153 1.31 -5.61 -20.59
CA ASP A 153 1.74 -6.17 -21.88
C ASP A 153 1.53 -7.70 -21.90
N LEU A 154 0.30 -8.12 -22.19
CA LEU A 154 -0.05 -9.54 -22.23
C LEU A 154 0.81 -10.33 -23.23
N ASN A 155 1.13 -9.75 -24.39
CA ASN A 155 1.94 -10.42 -25.41
C ASN A 155 3.39 -10.59 -24.93
N GLY A 156 3.96 -9.57 -24.30
CA GLY A 156 5.29 -9.65 -23.68
C GLY A 156 5.33 -10.67 -22.55
N ILE A 157 4.31 -10.72 -21.70
CA ILE A 157 4.16 -11.69 -20.62
C ILE A 157 4.07 -13.12 -21.17
N GLU A 158 3.21 -13.40 -22.15
CA GLU A 158 3.08 -14.72 -22.75
C GLU A 158 4.39 -15.15 -23.46
N THR A 159 5.07 -14.22 -24.13
CA THR A 159 6.37 -14.47 -24.76
C THR A 159 7.41 -14.84 -23.71
N ALA A 160 7.50 -14.09 -22.60
CA ALA A 160 8.40 -14.38 -21.51
C ALA A 160 8.12 -15.74 -20.86
N LEU A 161 6.85 -16.05 -20.57
CA LEU A 161 6.43 -17.33 -20.00
C LEU A 161 6.77 -18.53 -20.90
N ASN A 162 6.64 -18.38 -22.23
CA ASN A 162 7.01 -19.45 -23.18
C ASN A 162 8.52 -19.62 -23.33
N ARG A 163 9.30 -18.53 -23.23
CA ARG A 163 10.77 -18.53 -23.34
C ARG A 163 11.47 -19.06 -22.10
N LEU A 164 10.98 -18.66 -20.94
CA LEU A 164 11.64 -18.96 -19.67
C LEU A 164 11.26 -20.36 -19.17
N GLU A 165 12.28 -21.12 -18.78
CA GLU A 165 12.10 -22.35 -18.02
C GLU A 165 11.91 -21.99 -16.53
N ASN A 166 11.53 -22.89 -15.67
CA ASN A 166 11.49 -22.76 -14.21
C ASN A 166 10.87 -21.45 -13.65
N VAL A 167 9.90 -20.85 -14.36
CA VAL A 167 9.16 -19.71 -13.80
C VAL A 167 8.36 -20.18 -12.60
N LYS A 168 8.86 -19.86 -11.40
CA LYS A 168 8.27 -20.30 -10.14
C LYS A 168 7.33 -19.26 -9.55
N VAL A 169 7.69 -17.98 -9.64
CA VAL A 169 6.87 -16.86 -9.13
C VAL A 169 6.63 -15.87 -10.27
N VAL A 170 5.36 -15.50 -10.44
CA VAL A 170 4.95 -14.33 -11.22
C VAL A 170 4.53 -13.24 -10.23
N TYR A 171 5.26 -12.14 -10.23
CA TYR A 171 5.11 -11.07 -9.25
C TYR A 171 4.42 -9.85 -9.86
N VAL A 172 3.43 -9.32 -9.15
CA VAL A 172 2.71 -8.08 -9.49
C VAL A 172 2.84 -7.09 -8.34
N GLN A 173 3.32 -5.89 -8.62
CA GLN A 173 3.24 -4.74 -7.71
C GLN A 173 2.02 -3.91 -8.10
N ARG A 174 1.01 -3.87 -7.21
CA ARG A 174 -0.25 -3.16 -7.45
C ARG A 174 -0.08 -1.65 -7.42
N SER A 175 0.64 -1.14 -6.42
CA SER A 175 0.87 0.29 -6.23
C SER A 175 1.80 0.88 -7.29
N ARG A 176 1.72 2.20 -7.48
CA ARG A 176 2.50 2.92 -8.50
C ARG A 176 3.95 3.22 -8.10
N GLY A 177 4.32 3.16 -6.80
CA GLY A 177 5.57 3.78 -6.34
C GLY A 177 5.65 5.24 -6.76
N TYR A 178 6.78 5.68 -7.30
CA TYR A 178 6.96 7.02 -7.88
C TYR A 178 6.69 7.08 -9.40
N ALA A 179 6.02 6.09 -9.97
CA ALA A 179 5.65 6.12 -11.37
C ALA A 179 4.41 6.99 -11.63
N TRP A 180 4.39 7.68 -12.75
CA TRP A 180 3.22 8.43 -13.22
C TRP A 180 2.25 7.49 -13.94
N ARG A 181 1.57 6.64 -13.18
CA ARG A 181 0.54 5.73 -13.64
C ARG A 181 -0.54 5.57 -12.57
N GLU A 182 -1.68 5.03 -12.91
CA GLU A 182 -2.66 4.59 -11.92
C GLU A 182 -2.21 3.28 -11.24
N ALA A 183 -2.73 3.00 -10.06
CA ALA A 183 -2.57 1.70 -9.42
C ALA A 183 -3.35 0.64 -10.21
N ILE A 184 -2.88 -0.61 -10.17
CA ILE A 184 -3.48 -1.71 -10.91
C ILE A 184 -4.74 -2.19 -10.18
N ALA A 185 -5.88 -2.18 -10.87
CA ALA A 185 -7.14 -2.70 -10.36
C ALA A 185 -7.12 -4.24 -10.33
N PRO A 186 -7.69 -4.90 -9.31
CA PRO A 186 -7.71 -6.36 -9.22
C PRO A 186 -8.31 -7.05 -10.47
N GLU A 187 -9.37 -6.48 -11.03
CA GLU A 187 -10.06 -7.03 -12.22
C GLU A 187 -9.13 -7.06 -13.44
N SER A 188 -8.26 -6.06 -13.58
CA SER A 188 -7.32 -5.98 -14.71
C SER A 188 -6.19 -7.01 -14.64
N MET A 189 -5.99 -7.64 -13.48
CA MET A 189 -5.00 -8.70 -13.28
C MET A 189 -5.48 -10.06 -13.82
N LYS A 190 -6.80 -10.28 -13.89
CA LYS A 190 -7.37 -11.59 -14.29
C LYS A 190 -6.86 -12.12 -15.62
N PRO A 191 -6.80 -11.35 -16.73
CA PRO A 191 -6.25 -11.86 -17.98
C PRO A 191 -4.80 -12.34 -17.88
N VAL A 192 -3.99 -11.65 -17.06
CA VAL A 192 -2.59 -12.05 -16.78
C VAL A 192 -2.57 -13.36 -16.00
N PHE A 193 -3.37 -13.49 -14.94
CA PHE A 193 -3.41 -14.69 -14.12
C PHE A 193 -3.90 -15.91 -14.91
N ASP A 194 -4.92 -15.74 -15.77
CA ASP A 194 -5.39 -16.78 -16.68
C ASP A 194 -4.30 -17.21 -17.67
N ALA A 195 -3.54 -16.26 -18.23
CA ALA A 195 -2.41 -16.56 -19.13
C ALA A 195 -1.28 -17.32 -18.42
N VAL A 196 -0.93 -16.88 -17.20
CA VAL A 196 0.08 -17.56 -16.35
C VAL A 196 -0.33 -19.01 -16.11
N LYS A 197 -1.54 -19.25 -15.62
CA LYS A 197 -2.02 -20.60 -15.30
C LYS A 197 -2.20 -21.49 -16.51
N ARG A 198 -2.48 -20.93 -17.69
CA ARG A 198 -2.56 -21.66 -18.96
C ARG A 198 -1.16 -22.11 -19.44
N ILE A 199 -0.11 -21.28 -19.31
CA ILE A 199 1.21 -21.53 -19.86
C ILE A 199 2.11 -22.23 -18.84
N LYS A 200 2.04 -21.83 -17.58
CA LYS A 200 2.85 -22.32 -16.45
C LYS A 200 1.93 -22.59 -15.25
N ASN A 201 1.21 -23.70 -15.30
CA ASN A 201 0.18 -24.04 -14.29
C ASN A 201 0.74 -24.05 -12.86
N ASP A 202 2.01 -24.44 -12.69
CA ASP A 202 2.68 -24.55 -11.38
C ASP A 202 3.30 -23.22 -10.90
N ALA A 203 3.31 -22.18 -11.74
CA ALA A 203 3.81 -20.87 -11.32
C ALA A 203 2.86 -20.23 -10.29
N ILE A 204 3.47 -19.66 -9.25
CA ILE A 204 2.78 -19.03 -8.13
C ILE A 204 2.58 -17.55 -8.42
N ILE A 205 1.36 -17.06 -8.37
CA ILE A 205 1.01 -15.65 -8.58
C ILE A 205 1.06 -14.92 -7.25
N VAL A 206 2.01 -14.01 -7.10
CA VAL A 206 2.25 -13.22 -5.89
C VAL A 206 1.95 -11.75 -6.16
N VAL A 207 1.10 -11.13 -5.36
CA VAL A 207 0.72 -9.73 -5.50
C VAL A 207 1.15 -8.94 -4.25
N ASP A 208 1.97 -7.91 -4.42
CA ASP A 208 2.13 -6.85 -3.44
C ASP A 208 0.87 -5.98 -3.47
N ASN A 209 0.04 -6.13 -2.45
CA ASN A 209 -1.27 -5.50 -2.32
C ASN A 209 -1.23 -4.17 -1.54
N CYS A 210 -0.04 -3.73 -1.10
CA CYS A 210 0.13 -2.49 -0.33
C CYS A 210 -0.60 -1.30 -0.96
N TYR A 211 -1.28 -0.52 -0.15
CA TYR A 211 -2.11 0.65 -0.49
C TYR A 211 -3.45 0.32 -1.17
N GLY A 212 -3.66 -0.92 -1.61
CA GLY A 212 -4.84 -1.31 -2.35
C GLY A 212 -5.93 -1.97 -1.52
N GLU A 213 -5.63 -2.45 -0.33
CA GLU A 213 -6.57 -3.18 0.51
C GLU A 213 -7.79 -2.30 0.85
N PHE A 214 -8.99 -2.86 0.72
CA PHE A 214 -10.27 -2.21 1.00
C PHE A 214 -10.59 -0.96 0.15
N THR A 215 -9.83 -0.68 -0.92
CA THR A 215 -10.12 0.43 -1.84
C THR A 215 -11.23 0.09 -2.83
N LEU A 216 -11.49 -1.19 -3.05
CA LEU A 216 -12.55 -1.76 -3.88
C LEU A 216 -13.27 -2.86 -3.09
N GLU A 217 -14.37 -3.38 -3.62
CA GLU A 217 -15.13 -4.49 -3.01
C GLU A 217 -14.40 -5.83 -3.11
N THR A 218 -13.46 -5.95 -4.03
CA THR A 218 -12.70 -7.16 -4.33
C THR A 218 -11.20 -6.98 -4.07
N GLU A 219 -10.50 -8.09 -3.86
CA GLU A 219 -9.06 -8.16 -3.71
C GLU A 219 -8.44 -9.00 -4.84
N PRO A 220 -7.12 -8.93 -5.10
CA PRO A 220 -6.48 -9.73 -6.14
C PRO A 220 -6.70 -11.26 -5.99
N SER A 221 -6.88 -11.75 -4.78
CA SER A 221 -7.25 -13.14 -4.44
C SER A 221 -8.56 -13.57 -5.11
N SER A 222 -9.53 -12.66 -5.27
CA SER A 222 -10.81 -12.92 -5.95
C SER A 222 -10.65 -13.20 -7.45
N PHE A 223 -9.51 -12.85 -8.04
CA PHE A 223 -9.22 -13.00 -9.47
C PHE A 223 -8.15 -14.04 -9.77
N GLY A 224 -7.64 -14.75 -8.75
CA GLY A 224 -6.72 -15.87 -8.92
C GLY A 224 -5.27 -15.59 -8.48
N ALA A 225 -5.01 -14.54 -7.70
CA ALA A 225 -3.74 -14.43 -7.00
C ALA A 225 -3.60 -15.58 -5.99
N ASP A 226 -2.47 -16.30 -6.04
CA ASP A 226 -2.19 -17.38 -5.09
C ASP A 226 -1.78 -16.83 -3.72
N ILE A 227 -1.04 -15.71 -3.71
CA ILE A 227 -0.57 -15.02 -2.50
C ILE A 227 -0.73 -13.51 -2.68
N ILE A 228 -1.26 -12.84 -1.67
CA ILE A 228 -1.28 -11.39 -1.52
C ILE A 228 -0.55 -10.98 -0.25
N ILE A 229 0.18 -9.86 -0.29
CA ILE A 229 1.07 -9.44 0.78
C ILE A 229 0.89 -7.96 1.05
N GLY A 230 0.99 -7.55 2.31
CA GLY A 230 0.96 -6.14 2.65
C GLY A 230 1.49 -5.82 4.04
N SER A 231 1.39 -4.55 4.38
CA SER A 231 1.88 -3.99 5.64
C SER A 231 0.72 -3.64 6.58
N LEU A 232 0.86 -3.98 7.86
CA LEU A 232 -0.14 -3.63 8.87
C LEU A 232 -0.11 -2.15 9.29
N ILE A 233 0.96 -1.42 9.00
CA ILE A 233 0.99 0.04 9.22
C ILE A 233 0.39 0.84 8.05
N LYS A 234 -0.21 0.14 7.08
CA LYS A 234 -0.96 0.72 5.95
C LYS A 234 -2.47 0.46 6.14
N ASN A 235 -3.21 0.32 5.02
CA ASN A 235 -4.66 0.17 5.04
C ASN A 235 -5.18 -0.87 6.05
N PRO A 236 -4.66 -2.14 6.09
CA PRO A 236 -5.25 -3.18 6.91
C PRO A 236 -5.13 -2.96 8.43
N GLY A 237 -4.21 -2.11 8.84
CA GLY A 237 -4.02 -1.78 10.26
C GLY A 237 -4.88 -0.63 10.75
N GLY A 238 -5.66 0.03 9.87
CA GLY A 238 -6.63 1.08 10.23
C GLY A 238 -6.04 2.26 11.02
N GLY A 239 -4.72 2.52 10.88
CA GLY A 239 -4.02 3.57 11.63
C GLY A 239 -3.78 3.24 13.11
N ILE A 240 -4.03 2.00 13.54
CA ILE A 240 -3.87 1.57 14.95
C ILE A 240 -2.79 0.50 15.11
N ALA A 241 -2.65 -0.40 14.14
CA ALA A 241 -1.63 -1.45 14.21
C ALA A 241 -0.22 -0.83 14.23
N PRO A 242 0.57 -1.08 15.29
CA PRO A 242 1.82 -0.33 15.52
C PRO A 242 2.99 -0.83 14.66
N THR A 243 2.88 -2.00 14.07
CA THR A 243 3.95 -2.69 13.32
C THR A 243 3.38 -3.87 12.56
N GLY A 244 4.18 -4.53 11.75
CA GLY A 244 3.87 -5.83 11.22
C GLY A 244 3.49 -5.84 9.73
N GLY A 245 3.20 -7.05 9.27
CA GLY A 245 2.76 -7.35 7.92
C GLY A 245 1.83 -8.55 7.89
N TYR A 246 1.26 -8.78 6.73
CA TYR A 246 0.49 -9.98 6.46
C TYR A 246 0.92 -10.62 5.14
N ILE A 247 0.77 -11.94 5.06
CA ILE A 247 0.88 -12.76 3.87
C ILE A 247 -0.37 -13.63 3.87
N ALA A 248 -1.20 -13.56 2.83
CA ALA A 248 -2.45 -14.31 2.77
C ALA A 248 -2.64 -14.96 1.40
N GLY A 249 -3.28 -16.13 1.35
CA GLY A 249 -3.51 -16.85 0.11
C GLY A 249 -3.80 -18.32 0.32
N ARG A 250 -3.25 -19.17 -0.55
CA ARG A 250 -3.40 -20.63 -0.51
C ARG A 250 -2.71 -21.21 0.72
N GLY A 251 -3.39 -22.12 1.41
CA GLY A 251 -2.91 -22.71 2.66
C GLY A 251 -1.58 -23.47 2.52
N ASP A 252 -1.40 -24.26 1.44
CA ASP A 252 -0.16 -24.98 1.18
C ASP A 252 1.06 -24.05 1.02
N LEU A 253 0.87 -22.89 0.40
CA LEU A 253 1.92 -21.89 0.22
C LEU A 253 2.19 -21.13 1.53
N ILE A 254 1.16 -20.86 2.32
CA ILE A 254 1.29 -20.22 3.64
C ILE A 254 2.14 -21.10 4.58
N GLU A 255 1.92 -22.41 4.60
CA GLU A 255 2.75 -23.34 5.41
C GLU A 255 4.22 -23.33 4.91
N ARG A 256 4.46 -23.33 3.61
CA ARG A 256 5.81 -23.26 3.06
C ARG A 256 6.52 -21.95 3.46
N ILE A 257 5.82 -20.81 3.37
CA ILE A 257 6.36 -19.51 3.77
C ILE A 257 6.62 -19.44 5.28
N ALA A 258 5.74 -20.05 6.10
CA ALA A 258 5.90 -20.09 7.54
C ALA A 258 7.22 -20.75 7.99
N ALA A 259 7.67 -21.78 7.28
CA ALA A 259 8.98 -22.39 7.52
C ALA A 259 10.16 -21.42 7.31
N ARG A 260 9.99 -20.41 6.44
CA ARG A 260 10.97 -19.34 6.24
C ARG A 260 10.87 -18.21 7.26
N LEU A 261 9.64 -17.95 7.75
CA LEU A 261 9.38 -16.90 8.75
C LEU A 261 10.14 -17.17 10.07
N THR A 262 10.16 -18.41 10.50
CA THR A 262 10.87 -18.86 11.71
C THR A 262 12.01 -19.82 11.32
N VAL A 263 11.81 -21.09 11.52
CA VAL A 263 12.74 -22.15 11.07
C VAL A 263 11.94 -23.35 10.56
N PRO A 264 12.52 -24.15 9.62
CA PRO A 264 11.91 -25.40 9.21
C PRO A 264 11.60 -26.31 10.43
N GLY A 265 10.38 -26.84 10.46
CA GLY A 265 9.90 -27.72 11.52
C GLY A 265 9.14 -27.03 12.65
N THR A 266 9.28 -25.70 12.83
CA THR A 266 8.43 -24.94 13.78
C THR A 266 7.42 -24.03 13.04
N GLY A 267 7.81 -23.49 11.89
CA GLY A 267 6.91 -22.73 11.01
C GLY A 267 6.06 -21.70 11.77
N ARG A 268 4.74 -21.80 11.64
CA ARG A 268 3.76 -20.88 12.24
C ARG A 268 3.40 -21.18 13.71
N GLU A 269 3.84 -22.33 14.24
CA GLU A 269 3.46 -22.79 15.59
C GLU A 269 4.09 -21.96 16.70
N VAL A 270 5.14 -21.20 16.41
CA VAL A 270 5.86 -20.36 17.34
C VAL A 270 5.74 -18.88 17.00
N GLY A 271 5.96 -18.04 17.99
CA GLY A 271 5.93 -16.58 17.86
C GLY A 271 4.88 -15.95 18.78
N SER A 272 5.32 -15.67 20.02
CA SER A 272 4.51 -14.94 21.00
C SER A 272 4.53 -13.42 20.74
N TYR A 273 3.54 -12.73 21.28
CA TYR A 273 3.53 -11.28 21.27
C TYR A 273 3.10 -10.70 22.61
N ALA A 274 4.06 -10.14 23.34
CA ALA A 274 3.88 -9.68 24.72
C ALA A 274 2.96 -8.45 24.87
N ALA A 275 2.69 -7.71 23.78
CA ALA A 275 1.76 -6.58 23.83
C ALA A 275 0.28 -6.99 23.57
N GLY A 276 0.04 -8.25 23.20
CA GLY A 276 -1.29 -8.74 22.82
C GLY A 276 -1.77 -8.24 21.45
N TYR A 277 -2.91 -8.72 21.01
CA TYR A 277 -3.37 -8.52 19.62
C TYR A 277 -4.50 -7.50 19.45
N THR A 278 -4.94 -6.82 20.50
CA THR A 278 -6.08 -5.89 20.47
C THR A 278 -5.95 -4.85 19.33
N GLN A 279 -4.77 -4.26 19.17
CA GLN A 279 -4.54 -3.22 18.16
C GLN A 279 -4.65 -3.75 16.72
N PHE A 280 -4.30 -5.01 16.49
CA PHE A 280 -4.39 -5.63 15.16
C PHE A 280 -5.83 -5.99 14.81
N TYR A 281 -6.59 -6.54 15.75
CA TYR A 281 -8.01 -6.81 15.58
C TYR A 281 -8.80 -5.49 15.38
N GLN A 282 -8.59 -4.52 16.26
CA GLN A 282 -9.28 -3.23 16.17
C GLN A 282 -8.87 -2.47 14.89
N GLY A 283 -7.61 -2.54 14.51
CA GLY A 283 -7.10 -1.94 13.29
C GLY A 283 -7.78 -2.52 12.04
N LEU A 284 -7.84 -3.86 11.94
CA LEU A 284 -8.54 -4.51 10.84
C LEU A 284 -10.04 -4.14 10.80
N PHE A 285 -10.69 -4.11 11.97
CA PHE A 285 -12.10 -3.71 12.05
C PHE A 285 -12.34 -2.30 11.54
N LEU A 286 -11.43 -1.37 11.81
CA LEU A 286 -11.50 0.02 11.35
C LEU A 286 -10.96 0.24 9.92
N ALA A 287 -10.24 -0.73 9.36
CA ALA A 287 -9.54 -0.57 8.09
C ALA A 287 -10.45 -0.13 6.92
N PRO A 288 -11.66 -0.68 6.72
CA PRO A 288 -12.56 -0.21 5.66
C PRO A 288 -12.91 1.27 5.81
N HIS A 289 -13.24 1.69 7.04
CA HIS A 289 -13.58 3.08 7.34
C HIS A 289 -12.40 4.02 7.09
N VAL A 290 -11.24 3.72 7.66
CA VAL A 290 -10.06 4.60 7.54
C VAL A 290 -9.59 4.68 6.09
N THR A 291 -9.65 3.57 5.33
CA THR A 291 -9.36 3.56 3.89
C THR A 291 -10.32 4.47 3.12
N ALA A 292 -11.62 4.44 3.42
CA ALA A 292 -12.59 5.35 2.81
C ALA A 292 -12.29 6.82 3.13
N GLN A 293 -11.87 7.15 4.36
CA GLN A 293 -11.47 8.52 4.73
C GLN A 293 -10.22 8.97 3.94
N ALA A 294 -9.24 8.08 3.77
CA ALA A 294 -8.05 8.32 2.96
C ALA A 294 -8.40 8.55 1.48
N LEU A 295 -9.29 7.72 0.91
CA LEU A 295 -9.79 7.89 -0.46
C LEU A 295 -10.51 9.22 -0.66
N LYS A 296 -11.42 9.61 0.24
CA LYS A 296 -12.10 10.92 0.18
C LYS A 296 -11.11 12.07 0.26
N THR A 297 -10.08 11.96 1.10
CA THR A 297 -9.00 12.93 1.20
C THR A 297 -8.25 13.06 -0.13
N ALA A 298 -7.83 11.94 -0.72
CA ALA A 298 -7.13 11.91 -2.00
C ALA A 298 -7.97 12.52 -3.14
N VAL A 299 -9.28 12.18 -3.20
CA VAL A 299 -10.23 12.73 -4.17
C VAL A 299 -10.41 14.24 -4.01
N LEU A 300 -10.48 14.74 -2.77
CA LEU A 300 -10.57 16.17 -2.51
C LEU A 300 -9.31 16.91 -2.98
N PHE A 301 -8.12 16.39 -2.68
CA PHE A 301 -6.85 16.93 -3.19
C PHE A 301 -6.84 16.97 -4.72
N ALA A 302 -7.20 15.85 -5.37
CA ALA A 302 -7.26 15.78 -6.83
C ALA A 302 -8.16 16.88 -7.40
N ARG A 303 -9.41 17.00 -6.92
CA ARG A 303 -10.37 17.96 -7.47
C ARG A 303 -9.97 19.41 -7.22
N VAL A 304 -9.45 19.72 -6.04
CA VAL A 304 -8.94 21.04 -5.71
C VAL A 304 -7.81 21.44 -6.67
N PHE A 305 -6.85 20.55 -6.91
CA PHE A 305 -5.71 20.80 -7.77
C PHE A 305 -6.09 20.87 -9.26
N GLU A 306 -7.06 20.06 -9.71
CA GLU A 306 -7.65 20.18 -11.05
C GLU A 306 -8.30 21.56 -11.26
N ARG A 307 -9.07 22.05 -10.27
CA ARG A 307 -9.66 23.41 -10.33
C ARG A 307 -8.60 24.52 -10.34
N LEU A 308 -7.45 24.28 -9.75
CA LEU A 308 -6.26 25.15 -9.78
C LEU A 308 -5.43 24.97 -11.05
N LYS A 309 -5.88 24.15 -12.02
CA LYS A 309 -5.22 23.87 -13.31
C LYS A 309 -3.87 23.16 -13.18
N LEU A 310 -3.68 22.39 -12.11
CA LEU A 310 -2.54 21.50 -11.94
C LEU A 310 -2.90 20.07 -12.38
N THR A 311 -1.90 19.33 -12.85
CA THR A 311 -2.09 17.95 -13.32
C THR A 311 -2.11 16.99 -12.15
N THR A 312 -3.11 16.10 -12.15
CA THR A 312 -3.33 15.10 -11.09
C THR A 312 -3.45 13.70 -11.66
N MET A 313 -3.07 12.68 -10.89
CA MET A 313 -3.19 11.27 -11.26
C MET A 313 -3.47 10.43 -10.00
N PRO A 314 -4.58 9.69 -9.92
CA PRO A 314 -5.72 9.65 -10.84
C PRO A 314 -6.50 10.97 -10.87
N ALA A 315 -7.37 11.14 -11.86
CA ALA A 315 -8.34 12.23 -11.86
C ALA A 315 -9.33 12.07 -10.68
N SER A 316 -9.96 13.18 -10.27
CA SER A 316 -10.85 13.19 -9.10
C SER A 316 -12.08 12.29 -9.25
N ASN A 317 -12.51 12.00 -10.47
CA ASN A 317 -13.65 11.15 -10.80
C ASN A 317 -13.29 9.70 -11.19
N SER A 318 -11.98 9.37 -11.25
CA SER A 318 -11.51 8.00 -11.54
C SER A 318 -11.86 7.04 -10.41
N VAL A 319 -12.10 5.78 -10.77
CA VAL A 319 -12.12 4.66 -9.82
C VAL A 319 -10.71 4.48 -9.26
N ARG A 320 -10.59 4.35 -7.96
CA ARG A 320 -9.29 4.26 -7.31
C ARG A 320 -9.01 2.83 -6.86
N SER A 321 -7.79 2.40 -7.11
CA SER A 321 -7.28 1.08 -6.73
C SER A 321 -6.19 1.17 -5.66
N ASP A 322 -5.84 2.37 -5.22
CA ASP A 322 -4.98 2.67 -4.07
C ASP A 322 -5.40 4.00 -3.42
N ILE A 323 -4.76 4.34 -2.29
CA ILE A 323 -5.00 5.58 -1.55
C ILE A 323 -4.05 6.72 -1.98
N VAL A 324 -3.20 6.52 -2.99
CA VAL A 324 -2.16 7.48 -3.39
C VAL A 324 -2.70 8.46 -4.43
N GLN A 325 -2.44 9.74 -4.22
CA GLN A 325 -2.73 10.81 -5.17
C GLN A 325 -1.43 11.48 -5.61
N ALA A 326 -1.09 11.40 -6.89
CA ALA A 326 0.02 12.14 -7.47
C ALA A 326 -0.44 13.54 -7.93
N LEU A 327 0.36 14.55 -7.60
CA LEU A 327 0.14 15.95 -7.93
C LEU A 327 1.41 16.51 -8.57
N ARG A 328 1.30 17.03 -9.79
CA ARG A 328 2.46 17.57 -10.53
C ARG A 328 2.56 19.06 -10.33
N PHE A 329 3.76 19.52 -10.03
CA PHE A 329 4.10 20.92 -9.83
C PHE A 329 4.99 21.44 -10.96
N ASN A 330 5.05 22.77 -11.11
CA ASN A 330 5.86 23.41 -12.14
C ASN A 330 7.33 23.55 -11.72
N THR A 331 7.62 23.61 -10.43
CA THR A 331 8.97 23.81 -9.88
C THR A 331 9.26 22.90 -8.70
N ALA A 332 10.54 22.63 -8.45
CA ALA A 332 10.99 21.95 -7.23
C ALA A 332 10.54 22.67 -5.96
N GLN A 333 10.56 24.00 -5.97
CA GLN A 333 10.15 24.82 -4.83
C GLN A 333 8.67 24.62 -4.48
N ASP A 334 7.78 24.52 -5.48
CA ASP A 334 6.35 24.26 -5.23
C ASP A 334 6.12 22.88 -4.59
N LEU A 335 6.86 21.87 -5.04
CA LEU A 335 6.85 20.54 -4.42
C LEU A 335 7.31 20.59 -2.94
N VAL A 336 8.42 21.29 -2.68
CA VAL A 336 8.95 21.45 -1.32
C VAL A 336 7.93 22.16 -0.43
N GLU A 337 7.36 23.26 -0.88
CA GLU A 337 6.36 24.04 -0.12
C GLU A 337 5.06 23.25 0.12
N PHE A 338 4.65 22.42 -0.84
CA PHE A 338 3.52 21.50 -0.67
C PHE A 338 3.80 20.53 0.49
N CYS A 339 4.95 19.84 0.48
CA CYS A 339 5.31 18.90 1.53
C CYS A 339 5.44 19.59 2.90
N ARG A 340 6.03 20.79 2.96
CA ARG A 340 6.09 21.62 4.18
C ARG A 340 4.71 21.96 4.72
N ALA A 341 3.75 22.28 3.83
CA ALA A 341 2.39 22.58 4.23
C ALA A 341 1.64 21.35 4.76
N ILE A 342 1.88 20.16 4.20
CA ILE A 342 1.36 18.88 4.72
C ILE A 342 1.98 18.60 6.09
N GLN A 343 3.29 18.74 6.27
CA GLN A 343 3.96 18.57 7.57
C GLN A 343 3.36 19.52 8.61
N ALA A 344 3.19 20.77 8.29
CA ALA A 344 2.58 21.76 9.19
C ALA A 344 1.09 21.47 9.51
N ALA A 345 0.43 20.61 8.72
CA ALA A 345 -0.93 20.14 8.98
C ALA A 345 -0.96 18.85 9.80
N SER A 346 0.16 18.20 10.02
CA SER A 346 0.26 16.91 10.71
C SER A 346 0.10 17.07 12.23
N PRO A 347 -0.46 16.05 12.93
CA PRO A 347 -0.65 16.09 14.38
C PRO A 347 0.66 15.86 15.16
N VAL A 348 1.60 15.14 14.57
CA VAL A 348 2.91 14.84 15.16
C VAL A 348 3.97 15.62 14.39
N ASP A 349 4.92 16.21 15.11
CA ASP A 349 6.03 16.99 14.53
C ASP A 349 5.59 18.08 13.53
N GLY A 350 4.35 18.59 13.63
CA GLY A 350 3.82 19.63 12.74
C GLY A 350 4.58 20.96 12.78
N TYR A 351 5.44 21.15 13.76
CA TYR A 351 6.36 22.31 13.88
C TYR A 351 7.66 22.13 13.10
N VAL A 352 7.98 20.90 12.66
CA VAL A 352 9.20 20.59 11.91
C VAL A 352 9.05 21.07 10.47
N VAL A 353 10.12 21.61 9.91
CA VAL A 353 10.17 22.03 8.50
C VAL A 353 11.01 21.00 7.73
N PRO A 354 10.41 20.17 6.90
CA PRO A 354 11.15 19.17 6.14
C PRO A 354 11.98 19.83 5.03
N GLU A 355 13.16 19.25 4.80
CA GLU A 355 14.08 19.62 3.73
C GLU A 355 14.37 18.40 2.84
N PRO A 356 14.62 18.59 1.53
CA PRO A 356 15.11 17.51 0.67
C PRO A 356 16.43 16.95 1.20
N TRP A 357 16.59 15.63 1.19
CA TRP A 357 17.78 14.95 1.66
C TRP A 357 18.08 13.69 0.86
N ASP A 358 19.33 13.22 0.94
CA ASP A 358 19.79 11.99 0.27
C ASP A 358 19.29 10.78 1.08
N MET A 359 18.14 10.27 0.67
CA MET A 359 17.49 9.15 1.34
C MET A 359 18.11 7.83 0.89
N PRO A 360 18.48 6.91 1.81
CA PRO A 360 19.02 5.60 1.45
C PRO A 360 18.08 4.83 0.52
N GLY A 361 18.63 4.30 -0.60
CA GLY A 361 17.87 3.55 -1.60
C GLY A 361 17.25 4.39 -2.72
N TYR A 362 17.49 5.70 -2.75
CA TYR A 362 17.00 6.60 -3.80
C TYR A 362 18.15 7.31 -4.51
N ASN A 363 18.02 7.51 -5.83
CA ASN A 363 19.04 8.18 -6.64
C ASN A 363 18.92 9.70 -6.58
N ASP A 364 17.74 10.23 -6.31
CA ASP A 364 17.47 11.66 -6.18
C ASP A 364 17.17 12.01 -4.72
N GLN A 365 17.41 13.26 -4.36
CA GLN A 365 16.93 13.75 -3.06
C GLN A 365 15.42 13.63 -2.98
N VAL A 366 14.93 13.23 -1.81
CA VAL A 366 13.49 13.11 -1.54
C VAL A 366 13.12 14.08 -0.43
N ILE A 367 11.99 14.78 -0.59
CA ILE A 367 11.35 15.48 0.51
C ILE A 367 10.21 14.63 1.05
N MET A 368 10.07 14.56 2.37
CA MET A 368 9.05 13.75 3.03
C MET A 368 8.36 14.55 4.14
N ALA A 369 7.03 14.56 4.10
CA ALA A 369 6.15 15.04 5.17
C ALA A 369 5.44 13.83 5.77
N ALA A 370 5.81 13.43 6.98
CA ALA A 370 5.37 12.20 7.64
C ALA A 370 5.16 12.40 9.14
N GLY A 371 4.35 13.38 9.51
CA GLY A 371 3.99 13.65 10.90
C GLY A 371 2.89 12.71 11.38
N THR A 372 3.22 11.41 11.53
CA THR A 372 2.31 10.32 11.80
C THR A 372 2.52 9.75 13.21
N PHE A 373 1.46 9.20 13.84
CA PHE A 373 1.55 8.52 15.14
C PHE A 373 2.37 7.24 15.05
N ILE A 374 2.27 6.55 13.91
CA ILE A 374 3.03 5.34 13.62
C ILE A 374 4.03 5.69 12.52
N GLN A 375 5.31 5.60 12.81
CA GLN A 375 6.36 5.98 11.88
C GLN A 375 6.27 5.16 10.58
N GLY A 376 6.17 5.86 9.43
CA GLY A 376 6.05 5.25 8.12
C GLY A 376 4.64 4.78 7.75
N ALA A 377 3.62 5.08 8.58
CA ALA A 377 2.23 4.75 8.28
C ALA A 377 1.67 5.64 7.18
N SER A 378 1.50 5.07 6.00
CA SER A 378 0.94 5.77 4.83
C SER A 378 -0.58 5.85 4.82
N ILE A 379 -1.28 5.15 5.72
CA ILE A 379 -2.71 5.34 5.94
C ILE A 379 -3.00 6.64 6.72
N GLU A 380 -2.02 7.16 7.43
CA GLU A 380 -2.04 8.50 8.00
C GLU A 380 -1.63 9.54 6.95
N LEU A 381 -2.10 10.77 7.09
CA LEU A 381 -1.81 11.82 6.11
C LEU A 381 -0.30 12.08 6.02
N SER A 382 0.25 11.83 4.85
CA SER A 382 1.65 12.03 4.53
C SER A 382 1.81 12.41 3.06
N ALA A 383 2.95 12.99 2.72
CA ALA A 383 3.32 13.30 1.35
C ALA A 383 4.83 13.21 1.16
N ASP A 384 5.24 12.73 0.02
CA ASP A 384 6.64 12.66 -0.37
C ASP A 384 6.81 12.94 -1.86
N GLY A 385 8.04 13.17 -2.29
CA GLY A 385 8.34 13.28 -3.71
C GLY A 385 9.85 13.44 -3.96
N PRO A 386 10.36 12.80 -5.03
CA PRO A 386 11.73 12.98 -5.47
C PRO A 386 11.90 14.37 -6.10
N ILE A 387 13.02 15.02 -5.82
CA ILE A 387 13.36 16.36 -6.36
C ILE A 387 13.94 16.19 -7.76
N ARG A 388 13.09 15.78 -8.69
CA ARG A 388 13.42 15.64 -10.12
C ARG A 388 12.21 15.98 -11.00
N GLU A 389 12.44 16.33 -12.24
CA GLU A 389 11.36 16.54 -13.21
C GLU A 389 10.71 15.21 -13.65
N PRO A 390 9.40 15.22 -13.86
CA PRO A 390 8.44 16.26 -13.52
C PRO A 390 8.18 16.26 -12.01
N TYR A 391 8.32 17.42 -11.37
CA TYR A 391 8.20 17.58 -9.91
C TYR A 391 6.83 17.10 -9.41
N THR A 392 6.79 15.92 -8.83
CA THR A 392 5.54 15.25 -8.45
C THR A 392 5.54 14.93 -6.96
N ALA A 393 4.52 15.41 -6.24
CA ALA A 393 4.23 14.92 -4.90
C ALA A 393 3.27 13.74 -4.96
N TYR A 394 3.50 12.78 -4.10
CA TYR A 394 2.63 11.65 -3.83
C TYR A 394 2.04 11.83 -2.43
N ILE A 395 0.76 12.19 -2.36
CA ILE A 395 0.05 12.36 -1.10
C ILE A 395 -0.83 11.13 -0.86
N GLN A 396 -0.92 10.72 0.38
CA GLN A 396 -1.62 9.51 0.77
C GLN A 396 -2.17 9.62 2.19
N GLY A 397 -3.18 8.80 2.47
CA GLY A 397 -3.70 8.64 3.81
C GLY A 397 -4.60 9.78 4.29
N GLY A 398 -4.97 9.63 5.54
CA GLY A 398 -5.86 10.53 6.28
C GLY A 398 -6.82 9.73 7.14
N LEU A 399 -6.52 9.59 8.44
CA LEU A 399 -7.35 8.82 9.39
C LEU A 399 -8.80 9.36 9.47
N THR A 400 -8.96 10.65 9.24
CA THR A 400 -10.28 11.29 9.16
C THR A 400 -10.32 12.25 7.98
N TYR A 401 -11.42 12.25 7.25
CA TYR A 401 -11.63 13.18 6.14
C TYR A 401 -11.58 14.66 6.58
N SER A 402 -12.07 14.96 7.78
CA SER A 402 -12.02 16.32 8.33
C SER A 402 -10.58 16.84 8.47
N HIS A 403 -9.64 15.98 8.90
CA HIS A 403 -8.22 16.32 8.92
C HIS A 403 -7.68 16.56 7.51
N GLY A 404 -7.99 15.70 6.55
CA GLY A 404 -7.64 15.88 5.14
C GLY A 404 -8.14 17.21 4.58
N LYS A 405 -9.40 17.58 4.86
CA LYS A 405 -10.00 18.85 4.45
C LYS A 405 -9.28 20.07 5.05
N ILE A 406 -8.88 19.99 6.33
CA ILE A 406 -8.07 21.03 6.98
C ILE A 406 -6.70 21.13 6.31
N ALA A 407 -6.07 20.00 6.01
CA ALA A 407 -4.77 19.96 5.35
C ALA A 407 -4.83 20.63 3.95
N VAL A 408 -5.83 20.28 3.13
CA VAL A 408 -6.07 20.97 1.84
C VAL A 408 -6.15 22.48 2.02
N SER A 409 -6.91 22.96 3.02
CA SER A 409 -7.04 24.38 3.30
C SER A 409 -5.69 25.03 3.63
N ARG A 410 -4.89 24.39 4.48
CA ARG A 410 -3.54 24.89 4.87
C ARG A 410 -2.60 24.90 3.67
N VAL A 411 -2.62 23.87 2.83
CA VAL A 411 -1.84 23.79 1.61
C VAL A 411 -2.17 24.95 0.67
N ILE A 412 -3.45 25.19 0.37
CA ILE A 412 -3.85 26.31 -0.51
C ILE A 412 -3.40 27.65 0.08
N HIS A 413 -3.55 27.84 1.38
CA HIS A 413 -3.08 29.05 2.05
C HIS A 413 -1.58 29.23 1.93
N SER A 414 -0.78 28.16 2.04
CA SER A 414 0.67 28.23 1.82
C SER A 414 1.01 28.61 0.38
N MET A 415 0.35 27.94 -0.59
CA MET A 415 0.58 28.17 -2.03
C MET A 415 0.19 29.61 -2.48
N ILE A 416 -0.84 30.20 -1.88
CA ILE A 416 -1.21 31.61 -2.13
C ILE A 416 -0.13 32.53 -1.56
N ARG A 417 0.33 32.28 -0.35
CA ARG A 417 1.34 33.11 0.32
C ARG A 417 2.66 33.12 -0.44
N ASN A 418 3.04 31.99 -1.02
CA ASN A 418 4.28 31.82 -1.78
C ASN A 418 4.13 32.22 -3.26
N GLY A 419 2.92 32.59 -3.71
CA GLY A 419 2.64 33.01 -5.07
C GLY A 419 2.51 31.87 -6.11
N SER A 420 2.54 30.60 -5.65
CA SER A 420 2.37 29.41 -6.52
C SER A 420 0.94 29.32 -7.08
N VAL A 421 -0.04 29.86 -6.37
CA VAL A 421 -1.45 29.89 -6.78
C VAL A 421 -2.03 31.30 -6.54
N ARG A 422 -2.86 31.74 -7.48
CA ARG A 422 -3.65 32.99 -7.35
C ARG A 422 -5.14 32.68 -7.30
N PHE A 423 -5.85 33.37 -6.43
CA PHE A 423 -7.31 33.29 -6.21
C PHE A 423 -8.00 34.56 -6.65
#